data_5bfefdb2b5300019b6981bbbe36e2374
#
_entry.id   5bfefdb2b5300019b6981bbbe36e2374
#
_cell.length_a   1.000
_cell.length_b   1.000
_cell.length_c   1.000
_cell.angle_alpha   90.00
_cell.angle_beta   90.00
_cell.angle_gamma   90.00
#
_symmetry.space_group_name_H-M   'P 1'
#
loop_
_entity.id
_entity.type
_entity.pdbx_description
1 polymer ?
#
loop_
_entity_poly.entity_id
_entity_poly.type
_entity_poly.pdbx_seq_one_letter_code
_entity_poly.pdbx_strand_id
1 'polypeptide(L)'
;MEAVSPNSVHPAQVKELLSKHMLTKGMMPMVLDMEASQGVRLHDKKSGRSLIDLFGFYASNPLGMNHPKMTGDERFRERLMDAALNKVTNSDVMTEHMARFVDTFSRVGIPEYLPYTFFISGGALAVEDALKTAFDWKGRKHHK
;
A
#
# COMPACT_ATOMS: atom_id res chain seq x y z
N MET A 1 28.33 2.63 19.63
CA MET A 1 28.13 1.51 18.70
C MET A 1 26.79 0.90 19.04
N GLU A 2 25.75 1.22 18.27
CA GLU A 2 24.47 0.53 18.42
C GLU A 2 24.64 -0.93 18.04
N ALA A 3 24.12 -1.82 18.87
CA ALA A 3 24.16 -3.25 18.61
C ALA A 3 23.29 -3.53 17.36
N VAL A 4 23.96 -3.90 16.27
CA VAL A 4 23.27 -4.31 15.04
C VAL A 4 22.39 -5.52 15.36
N SER A 5 21.09 -5.41 15.15
CA SER A 5 20.17 -6.55 15.32
C SER A 5 20.70 -7.74 14.51
N PRO A 6 20.68 -8.98 15.05
CA PRO A 6 21.20 -10.16 14.36
C PRO A 6 20.52 -10.44 13.01
N ASN A 7 19.39 -9.81 12.74
CA ASN A 7 18.63 -9.94 11.48
C ASN A 7 18.74 -8.70 10.56
N SER A 8 19.63 -7.75 10.84
CA SER A 8 19.79 -6.58 9.99
C SER A 8 20.58 -6.90 8.72
N VAL A 9 20.05 -6.49 7.58
CA VAL A 9 20.74 -6.62 6.27
C VAL A 9 21.51 -5.34 5.99
N HIS A 10 22.83 -5.47 5.76
CA HIS A 10 23.64 -4.29 5.40
C HIS A 10 23.17 -3.72 4.05
N PRO A 11 23.00 -2.39 3.89
CA PRO A 11 22.46 -1.78 2.67
C PRO A 11 23.16 -2.19 1.38
N ALA A 12 24.49 -2.41 1.42
CA ALA A 12 25.25 -2.87 0.27
C ALA A 12 24.87 -4.29 -0.20
N GLN A 13 24.34 -5.13 0.69
CA GLN A 13 24.00 -6.54 0.40
C GLN A 13 22.54 -6.73 -0.04
N VAL A 14 21.69 -5.71 0.11
CA VAL A 14 20.23 -5.81 -0.18
C VAL A 14 19.98 -6.30 -1.60
N LYS A 15 20.60 -5.67 -2.60
CA LYS A 15 20.41 -6.05 -4.01
C LYS A 15 20.86 -7.48 -4.29
N GLU A 16 22.01 -7.89 -3.75
CA GLU A 16 22.51 -9.25 -3.92
C GLU A 16 21.56 -10.29 -3.34
N LEU A 17 21.09 -10.06 -2.10
CA LEU A 17 20.17 -10.97 -1.44
C LEU A 17 18.85 -11.11 -2.19
N LEU A 18 18.27 -9.98 -2.63
CA LEU A 18 17.04 -9.98 -3.41
C LEU A 18 17.21 -10.72 -4.74
N SER A 19 18.33 -10.50 -5.43
CA SER A 19 18.60 -11.08 -6.75
C SER A 19 18.76 -12.60 -6.73
N LYS A 20 18.99 -13.22 -5.56
CA LYS A 20 19.05 -14.68 -5.42
C LYS A 20 17.69 -15.35 -5.62
N HIS A 21 16.60 -14.61 -5.37
CA HIS A 21 15.26 -15.20 -5.31
C HIS A 21 14.19 -14.46 -6.12
N MET A 22 14.50 -13.25 -6.61
CA MET A 22 13.55 -12.46 -7.36
C MET A 22 14.21 -11.64 -8.46
N LEU A 23 13.43 -11.23 -9.46
CA LEU A 23 13.89 -10.37 -10.55
C LEU A 23 14.05 -8.93 -10.04
N THR A 24 15.30 -8.46 -9.95
CA THR A 24 15.64 -7.09 -9.52
C THR A 24 15.96 -6.15 -10.69
N LYS A 25 15.95 -6.66 -11.94
CA LYS A 25 16.17 -5.86 -13.14
C LYS A 25 15.01 -4.85 -13.29
N GLY A 26 15.31 -3.57 -13.34
CA GLY A 26 14.33 -2.49 -13.43
C GLY A 26 13.97 -1.85 -12.09
N MET A 27 14.39 -2.41 -10.97
CA MET A 27 14.30 -1.70 -9.68
C MET A 27 15.27 -0.51 -9.65
N MET A 28 14.86 0.57 -8.97
CA MET A 28 15.75 1.71 -8.73
C MET A 28 16.99 1.25 -7.95
N PRO A 29 18.18 1.75 -8.30
CA PRO A 29 19.43 1.31 -7.66
C PRO A 29 19.66 1.99 -6.31
N MET A 30 18.63 2.06 -5.48
CA MET A 30 18.67 2.65 -4.15
C MET A 30 18.15 1.65 -3.10
N VAL A 31 18.54 1.85 -1.86
CA VAL A 31 17.99 1.17 -0.70
C VAL A 31 17.28 2.22 0.14
N LEU A 32 15.95 2.19 0.09
CA LEU A 32 15.12 3.18 0.77
C LEU A 32 15.32 3.11 2.28
N ASP A 33 15.72 4.23 2.87
CA ASP A 33 15.73 4.40 4.32
C ASP A 33 14.33 4.83 4.78
N MET A 34 13.60 3.90 5.38
CA MET A 34 12.23 4.11 5.85
C MET A 34 12.15 5.12 7.01
N GLU A 35 13.21 5.25 7.80
CA GLU A 35 13.26 6.15 8.96
C GLU A 35 13.66 7.56 8.57
N ALA A 36 14.69 7.69 7.73
CA ALA A 36 15.21 8.99 7.30
C ALA A 36 14.40 9.66 6.19
N SER A 37 13.57 8.90 5.46
CA SER A 37 12.71 9.46 4.41
C SER A 37 11.52 10.21 5.01
N GLN A 38 11.19 11.40 4.46
CA GLN A 38 10.10 12.21 4.95
C GLN A 38 9.39 12.97 3.83
N GLY A 39 8.06 12.94 3.83
CA GLY A 39 7.25 13.58 2.80
C GLY A 39 7.65 13.08 1.41
N VAL A 40 8.02 13.99 0.52
CA VAL A 40 8.49 13.71 -0.83
C VAL A 40 10.01 13.47 -0.92
N ARG A 41 10.71 13.48 0.20
CA ARG A 41 12.16 13.23 0.23
C ARG A 41 12.45 11.78 0.59
N LEU A 42 12.97 11.04 -0.38
CA LEU A 42 13.44 9.68 -0.20
C LEU A 42 14.93 9.69 0.11
N HIS A 43 15.33 9.00 1.16
CA HIS A 43 16.71 8.86 1.53
C HIS A 43 17.26 7.49 1.11
N ASP A 44 18.38 7.47 0.42
CA ASP A 44 19.07 6.23 0.03
C ASP A 44 20.07 5.81 1.11
N LYS A 45 19.75 4.74 1.82
CA LYS A 45 20.59 4.20 2.89
C LYS A 45 21.96 3.73 2.44
N LYS A 46 22.11 3.40 1.14
CA LYS A 46 23.37 2.93 0.56
C LYS A 46 24.33 4.06 0.23
N SER A 47 23.84 5.14 -0.37
CA SER A 47 24.66 6.26 -0.82
C SER A 47 24.59 7.48 0.09
N GLY A 48 23.67 7.53 1.04
CA GLY A 48 23.39 8.69 1.89
C GLY A 48 22.72 9.87 1.15
N ARG A 49 22.32 9.69 -0.12
CA ARG A 49 21.71 10.76 -0.93
C ARG A 49 20.22 10.88 -0.66
N SER A 50 19.72 12.12 -0.68
CA SER A 50 18.27 12.39 -0.72
C SER A 50 17.83 12.64 -2.15
N LEU A 51 16.70 12.03 -2.52
CA LEU A 51 16.04 12.15 -3.81
C LEU A 51 14.63 12.71 -3.61
N ILE A 52 14.09 13.37 -4.63
CA ILE A 52 12.69 13.81 -4.61
C ILE A 52 11.84 12.73 -5.26
N ASP A 53 10.79 12.30 -4.56
CA ASP A 53 9.80 11.37 -5.07
C ASP A 53 8.86 12.09 -6.04
N LEU A 54 8.98 11.76 -7.32
CA LEU A 54 8.10 12.27 -8.38
C LEU A 54 7.15 11.19 -8.90
N PHE A 55 7.16 9.98 -8.33
CA PHE A 55 6.29 8.90 -8.79
C PHE A 55 5.25 8.46 -7.74
N GLY A 56 5.41 8.87 -6.47
CA GLY A 56 4.45 8.63 -5.39
C GLY A 56 4.12 7.15 -5.17
N PHE A 57 5.05 6.24 -5.48
CA PHE A 57 4.82 4.78 -5.43
C PHE A 57 3.54 4.38 -6.19
N TYR A 58 3.37 4.88 -7.42
CA TYR A 58 2.16 4.72 -8.24
C TYR A 58 0.89 5.25 -7.54
N ALA A 59 1.00 6.42 -6.90
CA ALA A 59 -0.05 7.06 -6.09
C ALA A 59 -0.51 6.24 -4.86
N SER A 60 0.20 5.20 -4.47
CA SER A 60 -0.13 4.41 -3.26
C SER A 60 0.34 5.08 -1.96
N ASN A 61 1.17 6.11 -2.04
CA ASN A 61 1.63 6.89 -0.89
C ASN A 61 1.37 8.42 -1.08
N PRO A 62 0.11 8.85 -1.16
CA PRO A 62 -0.24 10.22 -1.51
C PRO A 62 0.18 11.27 -0.46
N LEU A 63 0.38 10.87 0.79
CA LEU A 63 0.82 11.75 1.87
C LEU A 63 2.35 11.83 2.01
N GLY A 64 3.07 11.02 1.23
CA GLY A 64 4.51 10.89 1.35
C GLY A 64 4.95 10.06 2.56
N MET A 65 6.26 9.94 2.73
CA MET A 65 6.86 9.14 3.79
C MET A 65 6.71 9.83 5.16
N ASN A 66 6.45 9.04 6.18
CA ASN A 66 6.46 9.46 7.59
C ASN A 66 5.70 10.77 7.86
N HIS A 67 4.47 10.87 7.35
CA HIS A 67 3.66 12.08 7.52
C HIS A 67 3.45 12.40 9.01
N PRO A 68 3.77 13.61 9.50
CA PRO A 68 3.80 13.93 10.94
C PRO A 68 2.47 13.66 11.68
N LYS A 69 1.33 13.91 11.03
CA LYS A 69 0.01 13.61 11.63
C LYS A 69 -0.27 12.12 11.77
N MET A 70 0.44 11.26 11.05
CA MET A 70 0.30 9.80 11.18
C MET A 70 1.31 9.25 12.19
N THR A 71 2.55 9.71 12.11
CA THR A 71 3.62 9.22 13.00
C THR A 71 3.53 9.79 14.41
N GLY A 72 3.00 11.00 14.58
CA GLY A 72 2.84 11.67 15.88
C GLY A 72 1.50 11.41 16.58
N ASP A 73 0.52 10.80 15.91
CA ASP A 73 -0.78 10.42 16.52
C ASP A 73 -0.71 9.00 17.09
N GLU A 74 -0.58 8.92 18.42
CA GLU A 74 -0.47 7.65 19.13
C GLU A 74 -1.71 6.76 18.94
N ARG A 75 -2.91 7.34 18.99
CA ARG A 75 -4.17 6.58 18.77
C ARG A 75 -4.27 6.05 17.34
N PHE A 76 -3.76 6.79 16.36
CA PHE A 76 -3.69 6.30 14.98
C PHE A 76 -2.72 5.12 14.88
N ARG A 77 -1.55 5.23 15.50
CA ARG A 77 -0.54 4.16 15.51
C ARG A 77 -1.03 2.88 16.19
N GLU A 78 -1.72 3.00 17.32
CA GLU A 78 -2.35 1.86 18.00
C GLU A 78 -3.36 1.15 17.10
N ARG A 79 -4.28 1.90 16.48
CA ARG A 79 -5.26 1.31 15.54
C ARG A 79 -4.59 0.68 14.31
N LEU A 80 -3.52 1.29 13.81
CA LEU A 80 -2.76 0.72 12.70
C LEU A 80 -2.06 -0.59 13.11
N MET A 81 -1.50 -0.62 14.32
CA MET A 81 -0.88 -1.83 14.87
C MET A 81 -1.92 -2.94 15.04
N ASP A 82 -3.09 -2.63 15.61
CA ASP A 82 -4.19 -3.59 15.74
C ASP A 82 -4.61 -4.15 14.37
N ALA A 83 -4.75 -3.29 13.36
CA ALA A 83 -5.05 -3.70 11.99
C ALA A 83 -3.93 -4.55 11.35
N ALA A 84 -2.66 -4.27 11.67
CA ALA A 84 -1.53 -5.01 11.12
C ALA A 84 -1.35 -6.40 11.76
N LEU A 85 -1.66 -6.53 13.05
CA LEU A 85 -1.57 -7.80 13.78
C LEU A 85 -2.75 -8.73 13.54
N ASN A 86 -3.87 -8.22 13.05
CA ASN A 86 -5.11 -8.96 12.90
C ASN A 86 -5.60 -8.97 11.45
N LYS A 87 -6.55 -9.84 11.15
CA LYS A 87 -7.23 -9.88 9.85
C LYS A 87 -8.47 -8.97 9.88
N VAL A 88 -8.29 -7.71 9.49
CA VAL A 88 -9.34 -6.67 9.56
C VAL A 88 -10.37 -6.73 8.45
N THR A 89 -10.10 -7.46 7.37
CA THR A 89 -11.02 -7.61 6.23
C THR A 89 -10.96 -9.03 5.69
N ASN A 90 -12.14 -9.58 5.42
CA ASN A 90 -12.34 -10.91 4.87
C ASN A 90 -13.72 -10.94 4.22
N SER A 91 -13.91 -11.80 3.22
CA SER A 91 -15.21 -12.03 2.58
C SER A 91 -16.28 -12.62 3.51
N ASP A 92 -15.83 -13.33 4.57
CA ASP A 92 -16.70 -14.15 5.41
C ASP A 92 -17.02 -13.51 6.77
N VAL A 93 -16.26 -12.50 7.18
CA VAL A 93 -16.37 -11.88 8.52
C VAL A 93 -16.38 -10.37 8.41
N MET A 94 -17.33 -9.74 9.08
CA MET A 94 -17.43 -8.28 9.18
C MET A 94 -16.64 -7.76 10.37
N THR A 95 -16.01 -6.59 10.20
CA THR A 95 -15.31 -5.88 11.27
C THR A 95 -15.68 -4.39 11.31
N GLU A 96 -15.55 -3.77 12.47
CA GLU A 96 -15.73 -2.32 12.60
C GLU A 96 -14.72 -1.52 11.77
N HIS A 97 -13.49 -2.01 11.63
CA HIS A 97 -12.45 -1.39 10.82
C HIS A 97 -12.88 -1.32 9.35
N MET A 98 -13.40 -2.42 8.82
CA MET A 98 -13.91 -2.48 7.45
C MET A 98 -15.12 -1.56 7.28
N ALA A 99 -16.06 -1.57 8.23
CA ALA A 99 -17.24 -0.73 8.18
C ALA A 99 -16.89 0.77 8.17
N ARG A 100 -15.97 1.20 9.03
CA ARG A 100 -15.48 2.60 9.07
C ARG A 100 -14.75 3.00 7.79
N PHE A 101 -13.96 2.10 7.24
CA PHE A 101 -13.28 2.35 5.96
C PHE A 101 -14.30 2.54 4.84
N VAL A 102 -15.24 1.61 4.68
CA VAL A 102 -16.28 1.65 3.63
C VAL A 102 -17.15 2.90 3.76
N ASP A 103 -17.61 3.23 4.97
CA ASP A 103 -18.41 4.44 5.22
C ASP A 103 -17.64 5.71 4.81
N THR A 104 -16.40 5.83 5.25
CA THR A 104 -15.58 6.99 4.92
C THR A 104 -15.30 7.08 3.43
N PHE A 105 -14.91 5.97 2.80
CA PHE A 105 -14.61 5.91 1.38
C PHE A 105 -15.84 6.23 0.52
N SER A 106 -17.01 5.72 0.91
CA SER A 106 -18.27 6.01 0.23
C SER A 106 -18.63 7.49 0.25
N ARG A 107 -18.36 8.20 1.37
CA ARG A 107 -18.66 9.63 1.48
C ARG A 107 -17.68 10.53 0.71
N VAL A 108 -16.42 10.14 0.60
CA VAL A 108 -15.36 11.04 0.08
C VAL A 108 -14.76 10.60 -1.25
N GLY A 109 -14.86 9.33 -1.62
CA GLY A 109 -14.17 8.78 -2.78
C GLY A 109 -15.08 8.18 -3.86
N ILE A 110 -16.37 7.99 -3.57
CA ILE A 110 -17.31 7.34 -4.50
C ILE A 110 -18.36 8.35 -4.95
N PRO A 111 -18.61 8.51 -6.26
CA PRO A 111 -19.71 9.33 -6.75
C PRO A 111 -21.06 8.64 -6.49
N GLU A 112 -22.11 9.41 -6.21
CA GLU A 112 -23.44 8.93 -5.85
C GLU A 112 -24.06 7.96 -6.88
N TYR A 113 -23.70 8.09 -8.15
CA TYR A 113 -24.20 7.21 -9.22
C TYR A 113 -23.50 5.85 -9.29
N LEU A 114 -22.47 5.60 -8.44
CA LEU A 114 -21.78 4.30 -8.30
C LEU A 114 -21.82 3.83 -6.84
N PRO A 115 -22.99 3.52 -6.27
CA PRO A 115 -23.15 3.28 -4.83
C PRO A 115 -22.55 1.95 -4.33
N TYR A 116 -22.23 1.04 -5.24
CA TYR A 116 -21.70 -0.28 -4.91
C TYR A 116 -20.22 -0.38 -5.21
N THR A 117 -19.48 -0.96 -4.27
CA THR A 117 -18.03 -1.16 -4.39
C THR A 117 -17.65 -2.61 -4.10
N PHE A 118 -16.65 -3.07 -4.83
CA PHE A 118 -15.98 -4.33 -4.56
C PHE A 118 -14.49 -4.05 -4.38
N PHE A 119 -13.94 -4.42 -3.22
CA PHE A 119 -12.54 -4.19 -2.90
C PHE A 119 -11.72 -5.43 -3.20
N ILE A 120 -10.69 -5.28 -4.04
CA ILE A 120 -9.78 -6.35 -4.41
C ILE A 120 -8.34 -5.83 -4.42
N SER A 121 -7.39 -6.71 -4.18
CA SER A 121 -5.97 -6.34 -4.12
C SER A 121 -5.38 -6.18 -5.52
N GLY A 122 -5.01 -4.96 -5.87
CA GLY A 122 -4.27 -4.62 -7.09
C GLY A 122 -5.15 -4.20 -8.28
N GLY A 123 -4.62 -3.24 -9.06
CA GLY A 123 -5.32 -2.66 -10.20
C GLY A 123 -5.66 -3.65 -11.31
N ALA A 124 -4.78 -4.61 -11.59
CA ALA A 124 -5.02 -5.66 -12.60
C ALA A 124 -6.24 -6.52 -12.26
N LEU A 125 -6.35 -6.95 -11.00
CA LEU A 125 -7.50 -7.73 -10.52
C LEU A 125 -8.78 -6.90 -10.50
N ALA A 126 -8.69 -5.60 -10.17
CA ALA A 126 -9.84 -4.71 -10.21
C ALA A 126 -10.39 -4.54 -11.64
N VAL A 127 -9.52 -4.42 -12.64
CA VAL A 127 -9.93 -4.39 -14.06
C VAL A 127 -10.52 -5.71 -14.50
N GLU A 128 -9.93 -6.84 -14.11
CA GLU A 128 -10.46 -8.18 -14.41
C GLU A 128 -11.87 -8.37 -13.85
N ASP A 129 -12.10 -7.96 -12.60
CA ASP A 129 -13.43 -8.03 -11.97
C ASP A 129 -14.45 -7.12 -12.66
N ALA A 130 -14.04 -5.91 -13.04
CA ALA A 130 -14.91 -5.01 -13.80
C ALA A 130 -15.32 -5.61 -15.15
N LEU A 131 -14.40 -6.26 -15.87
CA LEU A 131 -14.69 -6.97 -17.12
C LEU A 131 -15.62 -8.15 -16.90
N LYS A 132 -15.38 -8.99 -15.90
CA LYS A 132 -16.25 -10.12 -15.55
C LYS A 132 -17.68 -9.64 -15.24
N THR A 133 -17.79 -8.58 -14.45
CA THR A 133 -19.10 -7.96 -14.12
C THR A 133 -19.81 -7.46 -15.37
N ALA A 134 -19.09 -6.79 -16.28
CA ALA A 134 -19.66 -6.30 -17.54
C ALA A 134 -20.12 -7.46 -18.44
N PHE A 135 -19.34 -8.55 -18.54
CA PHE A 135 -19.71 -9.73 -19.32
C PHE A 135 -20.92 -10.45 -18.74
N ASP A 136 -20.97 -10.66 -17.42
CA ASP A 136 -22.11 -11.28 -16.75
C ASP A 136 -23.38 -10.44 -16.94
N TRP A 137 -23.29 -9.12 -16.72
CA TRP A 137 -24.40 -8.21 -16.95
C TRP A 137 -24.91 -8.26 -18.39
N LYS A 138 -24.00 -8.24 -19.37
CA LYS A 138 -24.37 -8.30 -20.79
C LYS A 138 -24.99 -9.63 -21.16
N GLY A 139 -24.44 -10.74 -20.68
CA GLY A 139 -24.96 -12.09 -20.89
C GLY A 139 -26.40 -12.23 -20.37
N ARG A 140 -26.65 -11.82 -19.14
CA ARG A 140 -28.01 -11.86 -18.53
C ARG A 140 -29.01 -10.98 -19.26
N LYS A 141 -28.58 -9.87 -19.84
CA LYS A 141 -29.46 -8.98 -20.62
C LYS A 141 -29.91 -9.59 -21.95
N HIS A 142 -29.12 -10.47 -22.57
CA HIS A 142 -29.45 -11.12 -23.82
C HIS A 142 -30.31 -12.38 -23.63
N HIS A 143 -30.41 -12.93 -22.42
CA HIS A 143 -31.23 -14.10 -22.14
C HIS A 143 -32.63 -13.73 -21.59
N LYS A 144 -33.00 -12.46 -21.59
CA LYS A 144 -34.36 -11.93 -21.36
C LYS A 144 -34.95 -11.44 -22.68
#